data_f443fb493aa2b392ba4ee35ba8506d65
#
_entry.id   f443fb493aa2b392ba4ee35ba8506d65
#
_cell.length_a   1.000
_cell.length_b   1.000
_cell.length_c   1.000
_cell.angle_alpha   90.00
_cell.angle_beta   90.00
_cell.angle_gamma   90.00
#
_symmetry.space_group_name_H-M   'P 1'
#
loop_
_entity.id
_entity.type
_entity.pdbx_description
1 polymer ?
#
loop_
_entity_poly.entity_id
_entity_poly.type
_entity_poly.pdbx_seq_one_letter_code
_entity_poly.pdbx_strand_id
1 'polypeptide(L)'
;MNKTLADEYISEYKRIHKNNPNYGHGPCTPVIEKYSKWCEEIPGVSRILDYGCGNSKLVDGIFPDKDLIRERWDPAIPKYSTRPEPWKFDLVFCTDVMEHIPEENVLPTLRDIRDASKNALIVPHLGKAGQLLSNGKNSHVTQKPVKWWLEKIIEAGFDTAREMLSSDERKATIVTW
;
A
#
# COMPACT_ATOMS: atom_id res chain seq x y z
N MET A 1 -21.25 -7.08 19.25
CA MET A 1 -20.90 -7.27 17.83
C MET A 1 -19.58 -8.03 17.79
N ASN A 2 -19.56 -9.17 17.10
CA ASN A 2 -18.31 -9.90 16.88
C ASN A 2 -17.43 -9.04 15.95
N LYS A 3 -16.18 -8.75 16.37
CA LYS A 3 -15.21 -8.09 15.51
C LYS A 3 -14.88 -9.01 14.34
N THR A 4 -14.80 -8.45 13.15
CA THR A 4 -14.26 -9.17 11.99
C THR A 4 -12.73 -9.34 12.15
N LEU A 5 -12.14 -10.28 11.44
CA LEU A 5 -10.69 -10.45 11.44
C LEU A 5 -9.97 -9.16 10.99
N ALA A 6 -10.53 -8.47 9.99
CA ALA A 6 -10.02 -7.17 9.55
C ALA A 6 -10.03 -6.12 10.68
N ASP A 7 -11.10 -6.05 11.48
CA ASP A 7 -11.19 -5.12 12.62
C ASP A 7 -10.14 -5.42 13.70
N GLU A 8 -9.81 -6.70 13.90
CA GLU A 8 -8.76 -7.11 14.84
C GLU A 8 -7.39 -6.61 14.38
N TYR A 9 -7.05 -6.79 13.10
CA TYR A 9 -5.79 -6.30 12.54
C TYR A 9 -5.72 -4.76 12.54
N ILE A 10 -6.77 -4.06 12.15
CA ILE A 10 -6.83 -2.59 12.24
C ILE A 10 -6.58 -2.13 13.69
N SER A 11 -7.17 -2.81 14.68
CA SER A 11 -6.97 -2.50 16.10
C SER A 11 -5.52 -2.72 16.54
N GLU A 12 -4.87 -3.78 16.05
CA GLU A 12 -3.45 -4.05 16.31
C GLU A 12 -2.56 -2.95 15.72
N TYR A 13 -2.79 -2.54 14.46
CA TYR A 13 -2.00 -1.48 13.85
C TYR A 13 -2.22 -0.12 14.51
N LYS A 14 -3.43 0.20 14.99
CA LYS A 14 -3.67 1.37 15.85
C LYS A 14 -2.79 1.35 17.10
N ARG A 15 -2.66 0.19 17.74
CA ARG A 15 -1.79 0.00 18.90
C ARG A 15 -0.31 0.17 18.54
N ILE A 16 0.15 -0.43 17.44
CA ILE A 16 1.54 -0.35 16.99
C ILE A 16 1.91 1.11 16.70
N HIS A 17 1.13 1.83 15.92
CA HIS A 17 1.38 3.25 15.60
C HIS A 17 1.37 4.14 16.85
N LYS A 18 0.47 3.87 17.80
CA LYS A 18 0.43 4.61 19.08
C LYS A 18 1.71 4.40 19.90
N ASN A 19 2.22 3.18 19.95
CA ASN A 19 3.37 2.81 20.77
C ASN A 19 4.72 3.03 20.07
N ASN A 20 4.73 3.16 18.77
CA ASN A 20 5.93 3.41 17.96
C ASN A 20 5.65 4.51 16.93
N PRO A 21 5.83 5.80 17.28
CA PRO A 21 5.63 6.92 16.35
C PRO A 21 6.50 6.86 15.09
N ASN A 22 7.59 6.06 15.14
CA ASN A 22 8.50 5.86 14.00
C ASN A 22 8.09 4.69 13.09
N TYR A 23 6.95 4.03 13.34
CA TYR A 23 6.45 2.96 12.49
C TYR A 23 5.72 3.51 11.26
N GLY A 24 5.94 2.87 10.09
CA GLY A 24 5.21 3.20 8.86
C GLY A 24 5.63 4.52 8.20
N HIS A 25 6.94 4.87 8.23
CA HIS A 25 7.44 6.09 7.55
C HIS A 25 7.50 6.00 6.02
N GLY A 26 7.24 4.83 5.46
CA GLY A 26 7.29 4.62 4.03
C GLY A 26 8.70 4.61 3.44
N PRO A 27 8.83 4.65 2.10
CA PRO A 27 10.09 4.57 1.40
C PRO A 27 10.96 5.84 1.59
N CYS A 28 12.28 5.67 1.46
CA CYS A 28 13.22 6.81 1.48
C CYS A 28 13.17 7.60 0.16
N THR A 29 13.70 8.84 0.20
CA THR A 29 13.67 9.77 -0.93
C THR A 29 14.14 9.18 -2.26
N PRO A 30 15.28 8.46 -2.38
CA PRO A 30 15.71 7.89 -3.66
C PRO A 30 14.72 6.86 -4.24
N VAL A 31 14.00 6.14 -3.37
CA VAL A 31 12.94 5.19 -3.80
C VAL A 31 11.72 5.94 -4.29
N ILE A 32 11.33 7.04 -3.62
CA ILE A 32 10.21 7.89 -4.03
C ILE A 32 10.49 8.51 -5.40
N GLU A 33 11.70 9.03 -5.63
CA GLU A 33 12.13 9.58 -6.93
C GLU A 33 12.04 8.53 -8.04
N LYS A 34 12.47 7.28 -7.76
CA LYS A 34 12.36 6.18 -8.69
C LYS A 34 10.90 5.86 -9.02
N TYR A 35 10.02 5.83 -8.01
CA TYR A 35 8.58 5.63 -8.22
C TYR A 35 7.97 6.76 -9.05
N SER A 36 8.32 8.02 -8.73
CA SER A 36 7.88 9.18 -9.48
C SER A 36 8.24 9.06 -10.97
N LYS A 37 9.48 8.66 -11.27
CA LYS A 37 9.95 8.45 -12.65
C LYS A 37 9.16 7.37 -13.38
N TRP A 38 8.85 6.24 -12.74
CA TRP A 38 8.03 5.19 -13.39
C TRP A 38 6.61 5.65 -13.65
N CYS A 39 6.04 6.46 -12.76
CA CYS A 39 4.69 7.00 -12.92
C CYS A 39 4.58 8.07 -14.03
N GLU A 40 5.69 8.55 -14.60
CA GLU A 40 5.68 9.43 -15.79
C GLU A 40 5.09 8.74 -17.02
N GLU A 41 5.07 7.40 -17.05
CA GLU A 41 4.40 6.60 -18.09
C GLU A 41 2.87 6.81 -18.10
N ILE A 42 2.28 7.31 -17.00
CA ILE A 42 0.84 7.52 -16.88
C ILE A 42 0.51 8.99 -17.25
N PRO A 43 -0.22 9.24 -18.35
CA PRO A 43 -0.54 10.59 -18.76
C PRO A 43 -1.62 11.21 -17.86
N GLY A 44 -1.56 12.52 -17.65
CA GLY A 44 -2.65 13.29 -17.04
C GLY A 44 -2.91 13.05 -15.56
N VAL A 45 -1.93 12.51 -14.81
CA VAL A 45 -2.08 12.32 -13.36
C VAL A 45 -2.32 13.65 -12.67
N SER A 46 -3.42 13.77 -11.95
CA SER A 46 -3.86 14.95 -11.20
C SER A 46 -4.28 14.65 -9.76
N ARG A 47 -4.68 13.40 -9.47
CA ARG A 47 -5.12 12.97 -8.15
C ARG A 47 -4.51 11.63 -7.77
N ILE A 48 -3.77 11.58 -6.66
CA ILE A 48 -3.06 10.41 -6.20
C ILE A 48 -3.43 10.04 -4.76
N LEU A 49 -3.37 8.75 -4.44
CA LEU A 49 -3.65 8.20 -3.12
C LEU A 49 -2.46 7.38 -2.59
N ASP A 50 -2.11 7.58 -1.33
CA ASP A 50 -1.31 6.65 -0.54
C ASP A 50 -2.26 5.77 0.31
N TYR A 51 -2.46 4.53 -0.12
CA TYR A 51 -3.35 3.54 0.49
C TYR A 51 -2.61 2.77 1.57
N GLY A 52 -3.06 2.85 2.81
CA GLY A 52 -2.35 2.32 3.97
C GLY A 52 -1.13 3.17 4.31
N CYS A 53 -1.29 4.49 4.24
CA CYS A 53 -0.19 5.45 4.27
C CYS A 53 0.64 5.45 5.56
N GLY A 54 0.12 4.95 6.69
CA GLY A 54 0.78 5.08 7.98
C GLY A 54 1.21 6.52 8.26
N ASN A 55 2.49 6.70 8.56
CA ASN A 55 3.15 8.01 8.73
C ASN A 55 4.01 8.41 7.52
N SER A 56 3.78 7.78 6.36
CA SER A 56 4.54 8.01 5.14
C SER A 56 4.40 9.44 4.60
N LYS A 57 5.48 9.90 3.97
CA LYS A 57 5.51 11.13 3.15
C LYS A 57 5.60 10.81 1.65
N LEU A 58 5.27 9.58 1.25
CA LEU A 58 5.42 9.10 -0.12
C LEU A 58 4.80 10.07 -1.14
N VAL A 59 3.51 10.37 -0.97
CA VAL A 59 2.79 11.22 -1.95
C VAL A 59 3.30 12.66 -2.01
N ASP A 60 3.98 13.16 -0.98
CA ASP A 60 4.57 14.51 -1.02
C ASP A 60 5.76 14.58 -1.99
N GLY A 61 6.48 13.46 -2.15
CA GLY A 61 7.63 13.38 -3.04
C GLY A 61 7.33 12.87 -4.44
N ILE A 62 6.08 12.42 -4.71
CA ILE A 62 5.68 12.04 -6.06
C ILE A 62 5.34 13.29 -6.88
N PHE A 63 6.05 13.49 -7.99
CA PHE A 63 5.90 14.65 -8.85
C PHE A 63 5.90 15.97 -8.05
N PRO A 64 6.98 16.30 -7.30
CA PRO A 64 6.98 17.39 -6.33
C PRO A 64 6.67 18.75 -6.96
N ASP A 65 7.01 18.93 -8.25
CA ASP A 65 6.82 20.17 -9.00
C ASP A 65 5.45 20.25 -9.70
N LYS A 66 4.61 19.21 -9.59
CA LYS A 66 3.27 19.22 -10.18
C LYS A 66 2.21 19.60 -9.16
N ASP A 67 1.24 20.40 -9.57
CA ASP A 67 0.03 20.66 -8.79
C ASP A 67 -0.89 19.44 -8.84
N LEU A 68 -0.89 18.65 -7.77
CA LEU A 68 -1.66 17.41 -7.64
C LEU A 68 -2.50 17.44 -6.36
N ILE A 69 -3.67 16.82 -6.44
CA ILE A 69 -4.42 16.44 -5.24
C ILE A 69 -3.76 15.18 -4.66
N ARG A 70 -3.16 15.34 -3.47
CA ARG A 70 -2.44 14.27 -2.75
C ARG A 70 -3.25 13.84 -1.55
N GLU A 71 -3.73 12.63 -1.56
CA GLU A 71 -4.54 12.11 -0.48
C GLU A 71 -3.88 10.91 0.20
N ARG A 72 -4.25 10.70 1.45
CA ARG A 72 -3.78 9.63 2.31
C ARG A 72 -4.97 8.95 2.94
N TRP A 73 -4.92 7.64 2.97
CA TRP A 73 -5.90 6.87 3.71
C TRP A 73 -5.24 5.71 4.46
N ASP A 74 -5.58 5.58 5.74
CA ASP A 74 -5.15 4.48 6.59
C ASP A 74 -6.17 4.28 7.73
N PRO A 75 -6.86 3.13 7.80
CA PRO A 75 -7.87 2.89 8.83
C PRO A 75 -7.29 2.81 10.25
N ALA A 76 -5.97 2.63 10.40
CA ALA A 76 -5.29 2.56 11.69
C ALA A 76 -4.80 3.94 12.18
N ILE A 77 -4.70 4.95 11.31
CA ILE A 77 -4.23 6.30 11.66
C ILE A 77 -5.43 7.24 11.79
N PRO A 78 -5.77 7.75 13.00
CA PRO A 78 -6.97 8.57 13.20
C PRO A 78 -7.09 9.75 12.24
N LYS A 79 -5.98 10.43 11.95
CA LYS A 79 -5.93 11.58 11.03
C LYS A 79 -6.30 11.20 9.59
N TYR A 80 -6.06 9.96 9.18
CA TYR A 80 -6.24 9.47 7.81
C TYR A 80 -7.32 8.37 7.71
N SER A 81 -8.09 8.13 8.78
CA SER A 81 -9.06 7.03 8.82
C SER A 81 -10.37 7.31 8.08
N THR A 82 -10.64 8.57 7.73
CA THR A 82 -11.77 8.94 6.89
C THR A 82 -11.41 8.64 5.44
N ARG A 83 -12.26 7.83 4.78
CA ARG A 83 -12.06 7.50 3.36
C ARG A 83 -12.28 8.76 2.51
N PRO A 84 -11.35 9.12 1.61
CA PRO A 84 -11.53 10.24 0.71
C PRO A 84 -12.70 10.01 -0.26
N GLU A 85 -13.44 11.07 -0.57
CA GLU A 85 -14.52 11.02 -1.54
C GLU A 85 -14.33 12.10 -2.64
N PRO A 86 -14.59 11.80 -3.91
CA PRO A 86 -14.95 10.48 -4.45
C PRO A 86 -13.77 9.49 -4.38
N TRP A 87 -14.06 8.20 -4.24
CA TRP A 87 -13.05 7.11 -4.26
C TRP A 87 -12.61 6.83 -5.70
N LYS A 88 -11.96 7.82 -6.32
CA LYS A 88 -11.45 7.78 -7.69
C LYS A 88 -10.16 8.58 -7.78
N PHE A 89 -9.10 7.90 -8.26
CA PHE A 89 -7.76 8.44 -8.37
C PHE A 89 -7.16 8.07 -9.74
N ASP A 90 -6.19 8.85 -10.19
CA ASP A 90 -5.42 8.53 -11.40
C ASP A 90 -4.34 7.51 -11.10
N LEU A 91 -3.86 7.47 -9.83
CA LEU A 91 -2.82 6.57 -9.37
C LEU A 91 -2.94 6.30 -7.88
N VAL A 92 -2.81 5.03 -7.50
CA VAL A 92 -2.75 4.58 -6.10
C VAL A 92 -1.39 3.99 -5.79
N PHE A 93 -0.81 4.38 -4.67
CA PHE A 93 0.34 3.74 -4.06
C PHE A 93 -0.12 2.87 -2.89
N CYS A 94 0.39 1.64 -2.80
CA CYS A 94 0.16 0.72 -1.70
C CYS A 94 1.50 0.05 -1.37
N THR A 95 2.25 0.64 -0.44
CA THR A 95 3.63 0.24 -0.15
C THR A 95 3.78 -0.25 1.29
N ASP A 96 4.33 -1.44 1.45
CA ASP A 96 4.51 -2.09 2.76
C ASP A 96 3.17 -2.21 3.55
N VAL A 97 2.11 -2.68 2.86
CA VAL A 97 0.75 -2.83 3.39
C VAL A 97 0.22 -4.25 3.18
N MET A 98 0.34 -4.78 1.97
CA MET A 98 -0.35 -6.02 1.58
C MET A 98 0.11 -7.25 2.36
N GLU A 99 1.36 -7.31 2.76
CA GLU A 99 1.92 -8.38 3.61
C GLU A 99 1.35 -8.38 5.03
N HIS A 100 0.77 -7.27 5.45
CA HIS A 100 0.10 -7.10 6.74
C HIS A 100 -1.38 -7.50 6.72
N ILE A 101 -1.94 -7.71 5.52
CA ILE A 101 -3.34 -8.10 5.31
C ILE A 101 -3.45 -9.61 5.39
N PRO A 102 -4.36 -10.20 6.21
CA PRO A 102 -4.62 -11.62 6.20
C PRO A 102 -4.97 -12.14 4.79
N GLU A 103 -4.51 -13.34 4.46
CA GLU A 103 -4.61 -13.88 3.09
C GLU A 103 -6.02 -13.83 2.53
N GLU A 104 -7.03 -14.14 3.35
CA GLU A 104 -8.45 -14.07 2.98
C GLU A 104 -8.95 -12.66 2.68
N ASN A 105 -8.26 -11.63 3.17
CA ASN A 105 -8.60 -10.22 2.94
C ASN A 105 -7.76 -9.58 1.81
N VAL A 106 -6.74 -10.26 1.27
CA VAL A 106 -5.88 -9.72 0.22
C VAL A 106 -6.68 -9.39 -1.04
N LEU A 107 -7.47 -10.33 -1.54
CA LEU A 107 -8.26 -10.14 -2.76
C LEU A 107 -9.32 -9.03 -2.61
N PRO A 108 -10.12 -8.97 -1.53
CA PRO A 108 -10.99 -7.82 -1.27
C PRO A 108 -10.26 -6.48 -1.24
N THR A 109 -9.06 -6.42 -0.61
CA THR A 109 -8.26 -5.19 -0.53
C THR A 109 -7.74 -4.77 -1.91
N LEU A 110 -7.24 -5.71 -2.72
CA LEU A 110 -6.81 -5.41 -4.09
C LEU A 110 -7.95 -4.92 -4.98
N ARG A 111 -9.16 -5.48 -4.81
CA ARG A 111 -10.36 -5.00 -5.51
C ARG A 111 -10.74 -3.58 -5.08
N ASP A 112 -10.62 -3.26 -3.81
CA ASP A 112 -10.85 -1.90 -3.32
C ASP A 112 -9.87 -0.89 -3.93
N ILE A 113 -8.58 -1.26 -4.05
CA ILE A 113 -7.56 -0.47 -4.74
C ILE A 113 -7.91 -0.33 -6.24
N ARG A 114 -8.35 -1.42 -6.88
CA ARG A 114 -8.76 -1.44 -8.29
C ARG A 114 -9.98 -0.56 -8.56
N ASP A 115 -10.94 -0.53 -7.64
CA ASP A 115 -12.12 0.34 -7.73
C ASP A 115 -11.74 1.82 -7.58
N ALA A 116 -10.69 2.11 -6.81
CA ALA A 116 -10.14 3.45 -6.67
C ALA A 116 -9.39 3.92 -7.93
N SER A 117 -8.59 3.05 -8.57
CA SER A 117 -7.80 3.39 -9.76
C SER A 117 -7.46 2.15 -10.59
N LYS A 118 -7.33 2.34 -11.90
CA LYS A 118 -6.74 1.35 -12.81
C LYS A 118 -5.23 1.26 -12.66
N ASN A 119 -4.59 2.36 -12.26
CA ASN A 119 -3.15 2.46 -12.12
C ASN A 119 -2.78 2.37 -10.64
N ALA A 120 -2.04 1.34 -10.27
CA ALA A 120 -1.54 1.15 -8.92
C ALA A 120 -0.07 0.73 -8.91
N LEU A 121 0.69 1.27 -7.97
CA LEU A 121 2.04 0.82 -7.62
C LEU A 121 1.94 0.10 -6.27
N ILE A 122 2.13 -1.22 -6.28
CA ILE A 122 1.91 -2.09 -5.13
C ILE A 122 3.26 -2.71 -4.75
N VAL A 123 3.67 -2.53 -3.49
CA VAL A 123 4.98 -3.00 -2.99
C VAL A 123 4.79 -3.87 -1.76
N PRO A 124 4.52 -5.16 -1.89
CA PRO A 124 4.52 -6.08 -0.77
C PRO A 124 5.96 -6.46 -0.36
N HIS A 125 6.18 -6.60 0.95
CA HIS A 125 7.40 -7.21 1.47
C HIS A 125 7.26 -8.74 1.46
N LEU A 126 8.28 -9.45 0.92
CA LEU A 126 8.19 -10.89 0.67
C LEU A 126 8.60 -11.77 1.87
N GLY A 127 9.30 -11.18 2.84
CA GLY A 127 9.84 -11.88 3.99
C GLY A 127 9.22 -11.47 5.33
N LYS A 128 9.81 -11.97 6.41
CA LYS A 128 9.37 -11.67 7.79
C LYS A 128 9.65 -10.22 8.17
N ALA A 129 8.74 -9.64 8.97
CA ALA A 129 8.97 -8.38 9.65
C ALA A 129 9.86 -8.56 10.89
N GLY A 130 10.50 -7.49 11.32
CA GLY A 130 11.09 -7.39 12.65
C GLY A 130 10.06 -7.20 13.77
N GLN A 131 8.82 -6.79 13.42
CA GLN A 131 7.74 -6.50 14.37
C GLN A 131 6.88 -7.74 14.62
N LEU A 132 6.48 -7.96 15.88
CA LEU A 132 5.46 -8.95 16.27
C LEU A 132 4.15 -8.25 16.65
N LEU A 133 3.05 -8.93 16.38
CA LEU A 133 1.72 -8.57 16.89
C LEU A 133 1.59 -8.94 18.38
N SER A 134 0.54 -8.47 19.06
CA SER A 134 0.30 -8.74 20.48
C SER A 134 0.11 -10.23 20.79
N ASN A 135 -0.33 -11.01 19.81
CA ASN A 135 -0.51 -12.47 19.91
C ASN A 135 0.78 -13.26 19.61
N GLY A 136 1.94 -12.60 19.46
CA GLY A 136 3.23 -13.20 19.18
C GLY A 136 3.46 -13.62 17.72
N LYS A 137 2.48 -13.45 16.83
CA LYS A 137 2.64 -13.72 15.39
C LYS A 137 3.46 -12.62 14.73
N ASN A 138 4.15 -12.95 13.63
CA ASN A 138 4.85 -11.97 12.82
C ASN A 138 3.83 -10.99 12.20
N SER A 139 4.18 -9.70 12.12
CA SER A 139 3.27 -8.70 11.56
C SER A 139 3.11 -8.83 10.04
N HIS A 140 4.09 -9.43 9.32
CA HIS A 140 3.89 -9.87 7.95
C HIS A 140 3.15 -11.20 7.96
N VAL A 141 1.84 -11.17 7.98
CA VAL A 141 0.98 -12.36 8.09
C VAL A 141 0.79 -13.08 6.75
N THR A 142 1.01 -12.37 5.63
CA THR A 142 0.91 -12.91 4.27
C THR A 142 2.25 -12.78 3.57
N GLN A 143 3.10 -13.81 3.74
CA GLN A 143 4.41 -13.90 3.13
C GLN A 143 4.32 -14.80 1.90
N LYS A 144 4.31 -14.22 0.71
CA LYS A 144 4.11 -14.93 -0.55
C LYS A 144 5.17 -14.53 -1.59
N PRO A 145 5.51 -15.41 -2.54
CA PRO A 145 6.42 -15.07 -3.62
C PRO A 145 5.79 -14.06 -4.60
N VAL A 146 6.62 -13.36 -5.37
CA VAL A 146 6.20 -12.36 -6.36
C VAL A 146 5.12 -12.89 -7.29
N LYS A 147 5.31 -14.12 -7.82
CA LYS A 147 4.34 -14.76 -8.73
C LYS A 147 2.93 -14.80 -8.15
N TRP A 148 2.79 -15.13 -6.86
CA TRP A 148 1.49 -15.16 -6.18
C TRP A 148 0.83 -13.78 -6.13
N TRP A 149 1.62 -12.72 -5.86
CA TRP A 149 1.12 -11.35 -5.85
C TRP A 149 0.65 -10.90 -7.23
N LEU A 150 1.43 -11.21 -8.30
CA LEU A 150 1.04 -10.92 -9.68
C LEU A 150 -0.29 -11.60 -10.03
N GLU A 151 -0.46 -12.89 -9.69
CA GLU A 151 -1.70 -13.64 -9.92
C GLU A 151 -2.89 -13.01 -9.18
N LYS A 152 -2.71 -12.61 -7.91
CA LYS A 152 -3.78 -11.97 -7.11
C LYS A 152 -4.17 -10.58 -7.62
N ILE A 153 -3.23 -9.81 -8.13
CA ILE A 153 -3.50 -8.50 -8.74
C ILE A 153 -4.36 -8.68 -10.02
N ILE A 154 -4.02 -9.63 -10.86
CA ILE A 154 -4.84 -9.95 -12.06
C ILE A 154 -6.23 -10.49 -11.64
N GLU A 155 -6.30 -11.37 -10.64
CA GLU A 155 -7.57 -11.90 -10.11
C GLU A 155 -8.46 -10.80 -9.53
N ALA A 156 -7.88 -9.71 -9.02
CA ALA A 156 -8.60 -8.55 -8.53
C ALA A 156 -9.23 -7.69 -9.64
N GLY A 157 -8.88 -7.92 -10.91
CA GLY A 157 -9.44 -7.24 -12.08
C GLY A 157 -8.58 -6.10 -12.62
N PHE A 158 -7.28 -6.07 -12.29
CA PHE A 158 -6.34 -5.23 -13.03
C PHE A 158 -6.03 -5.85 -14.41
N ASP A 159 -5.92 -5.01 -15.44
CA ASP A 159 -5.67 -5.47 -16.80
C ASP A 159 -4.24 -6.01 -16.99
N THR A 160 -3.28 -5.46 -16.23
CA THR A 160 -1.87 -5.87 -16.24
C THR A 160 -1.31 -5.92 -14.83
N ALA A 161 -0.25 -6.70 -14.64
CA ALA A 161 0.57 -6.70 -13.44
C ALA A 161 2.02 -7.02 -13.87
N ARG A 162 2.90 -6.04 -13.68
CA ARG A 162 4.28 -6.11 -14.14
C ARG A 162 5.23 -5.83 -12.98
N GLU A 163 6.18 -6.73 -12.73
CA GLU A 163 7.22 -6.48 -11.75
C GLU A 163 8.26 -5.50 -12.32
N MET A 164 8.61 -4.49 -11.51
CA MET A 164 9.66 -3.53 -11.78
C MET A 164 10.93 -3.92 -11.03
N LEU A 165 12.09 -3.63 -11.62
CA LEU A 165 13.36 -3.94 -10.97
C LEU A 165 13.49 -3.22 -9.62
N SER A 166 13.42 -3.97 -8.53
CA SER A 166 13.64 -3.49 -7.18
C SER A 166 15.14 -3.49 -6.83
N SER A 167 15.57 -2.53 -6.02
CA SER A 167 16.89 -2.54 -5.39
C SER A 167 16.92 -3.35 -4.07
N ASP A 168 15.78 -3.78 -3.58
CA ASP A 168 15.63 -4.61 -2.37
C ASP A 168 14.93 -5.92 -2.76
N GLU A 169 15.69 -7.02 -2.77
CA GLU A 169 15.19 -8.36 -3.11
C GLU A 169 14.13 -8.88 -2.11
N ARG A 170 13.98 -8.23 -0.96
CA ARG A 170 12.95 -8.56 0.03
C ARG A 170 11.60 -7.97 -0.33
N LYS A 171 11.52 -7.15 -1.38
CA LYS A 171 10.28 -6.47 -1.82
C LYS A 171 10.06 -6.72 -3.29
N ALA A 172 8.81 -6.95 -3.66
CA ALA A 172 8.38 -6.82 -5.05
C ALA A 172 7.85 -5.40 -5.27
N THR A 173 8.17 -4.79 -6.40
CA THR A 173 7.52 -3.56 -6.85
C THR A 173 6.71 -3.90 -8.09
N ILE A 174 5.40 -3.81 -7.99
CA ILE A 174 4.48 -4.23 -9.04
C ILE A 174 3.67 -3.01 -9.49
N VAL A 175 3.59 -2.81 -10.82
CA VAL A 175 2.77 -1.77 -11.45
C VAL A 175 1.68 -2.41 -12.30
N THR A 176 0.54 -1.69 -12.45
CA THR A 176 -0.65 -2.21 -13.14
C THR A 176 -0.97 -1.50 -14.45
N TRP A 177 0.00 -0.73 -15.00
CA TRP A 177 -0.05 -0.05 -16.31
C TRP A 177 1.01 -0.55 -17.26
#